data_43da17b6e5a604c0832237987d38f084
#
_entry.id   43da17b6e5a604c0832237987d38f084
#
_cell.length_a   1.000
_cell.length_b   1.000
_cell.length_c   1.000
_cell.angle_alpha   90.00
_cell.angle_beta   90.00
_cell.angle_gamma   90.00
#
_symmetry.space_group_name_H-M   'P 1'
#
loop_
_entity.id
_entity.type
_entity.pdbx_description
1 polymer ?
#
loop_
_entity_poly.entity_id
_entity_poly.type
_entity_poly.pdbx_seq_one_letter_code
_entity_poly.pdbx_strand_id
1 'polypeptide(L)'
;MKLEYDEQKSHKNSLERGLPFSLVEDFEFDTAFIKQDLRFQYSEARYQALGLIGTRLYALVFCLRNGAVRVISFRKANSREIKIYEEKR
;
A
#
# COMPACT_ATOMS: atom_id res chain seq x y z
N MET A 1 13.83 -4.82 -2.88
CA MET A 1 12.77 -4.00 -3.52
C MET A 1 13.16 -2.53 -3.44
N LYS A 2 12.96 -1.80 -4.52
CA LYS A 2 13.23 -0.37 -4.54
C LYS A 2 11.94 0.39 -4.21
N LEU A 3 12.02 1.33 -3.27
CA LEU A 3 10.88 2.07 -2.76
C LEU A 3 11.04 3.55 -3.07
N GLU A 4 9.95 4.17 -3.57
CA GLU A 4 9.88 5.61 -3.82
C GLU A 4 8.65 6.19 -3.17
N TYR A 5 8.73 7.45 -2.77
CA TYR A 5 7.56 8.20 -2.31
C TYR A 5 7.91 9.67 -2.13
N ASP A 6 6.86 10.48 -2.04
CA ASP A 6 6.98 11.90 -1.73
C ASP A 6 7.25 12.05 -0.23
N GLU A 7 8.37 12.66 0.13
CA GLU A 7 8.78 12.84 1.53
C GLU A 7 7.76 13.64 2.33
N GLN A 8 7.13 14.64 1.72
CA GLN A 8 6.13 15.45 2.41
C GLN A 8 4.87 14.64 2.70
N LYS A 9 4.44 13.80 1.76
CA LYS A 9 3.31 12.91 1.97
C LYS A 9 3.59 11.88 3.05
N SER A 10 4.81 11.33 3.06
CA SER A 10 5.24 10.38 4.08
C SER A 10 5.21 11.04 5.46
N HIS A 11 5.74 12.25 5.57
CA HIS A 11 5.75 13.00 6.82
C HIS A 11 4.33 13.28 7.32
N LYS A 12 3.45 13.73 6.43
CA LYS A 12 2.05 13.98 6.77
C LYS A 12 1.37 12.71 7.25
N ASN A 13 1.59 11.59 6.57
CA ASN A 13 1.00 10.31 6.95
C ASN A 13 1.53 9.85 8.31
N SER A 14 2.79 10.12 8.60
CA SER A 14 3.39 9.82 9.89
C SER A 14 2.71 10.61 11.00
N LEU A 15 2.46 11.91 10.78
CA LEU A 15 1.82 12.77 11.78
C LEU A 15 0.35 12.38 11.99
N GLU A 16 -0.37 12.09 10.91
CA GLU A 16 -1.82 11.84 10.98
C GLU A 16 -2.16 10.41 11.40
N ARG A 17 -1.33 9.44 10.98
CA ARG A 17 -1.64 8.01 11.15
C ARG A 17 -0.55 7.24 11.89
N GLY A 18 0.59 7.87 12.18
CA GLY A 18 1.74 7.17 12.74
C GLY A 18 2.40 6.21 11.77
N LEU A 19 2.21 6.41 10.46
CA LEU A 19 2.65 5.49 9.42
C LEU A 19 3.50 6.22 8.37
N PRO A 20 4.81 6.38 8.59
CA PRO A 20 5.67 6.87 7.51
C PRO A 20 5.70 5.87 6.36
N PHE A 21 5.81 6.35 5.14
CA PHE A 21 5.81 5.48 3.95
C PHE A 21 7.01 4.52 3.92
N SER A 22 8.07 4.82 4.66
CA SER A 22 9.22 3.92 4.76
C SER A 22 8.86 2.55 5.34
N LEU A 23 7.76 2.45 6.09
CA LEU A 23 7.29 1.17 6.63
C LEU A 23 6.92 0.17 5.53
N VAL A 24 6.66 0.64 4.31
CA VAL A 24 6.32 -0.23 3.17
C VAL A 24 7.50 -1.15 2.80
N GLU A 25 8.71 -0.83 3.25
CA GLU A 25 9.84 -1.76 3.12
C GLU A 25 9.54 -3.14 3.71
N ASP A 26 8.74 -3.18 4.76
CA ASP A 26 8.41 -4.42 5.47
C ASP A 26 7.09 -5.04 5.01
N PHE A 27 6.42 -4.43 4.03
CA PHE A 27 5.15 -4.93 3.52
C PHE A 27 5.38 -6.24 2.77
N GLU A 28 4.58 -7.28 3.11
CA GLU A 28 4.72 -8.61 2.52
C GLU A 28 3.95 -8.69 1.21
N PHE A 29 4.61 -8.37 0.10
CA PHE A 29 3.99 -8.42 -1.23
C PHE A 29 3.67 -9.84 -1.68
N ASP A 30 4.45 -10.83 -1.23
CA ASP A 30 4.29 -12.24 -1.66
C ASP A 30 2.93 -12.79 -1.32
N THR A 31 2.38 -12.39 -0.17
CA THR A 31 1.11 -12.89 0.34
C THR A 31 -0.01 -11.87 0.24
N ALA A 32 0.27 -10.71 -0.33
CA ALA A 32 -0.73 -9.65 -0.45
C ALA A 32 -1.77 -9.97 -1.50
N PHE A 33 -2.99 -9.50 -1.26
CA PHE A 33 -4.04 -9.50 -2.27
C PHE A 33 -3.94 -8.20 -3.06
N ILE A 34 -3.57 -8.29 -4.34
CA ILE A 34 -3.28 -7.12 -5.18
C ILE A 34 -4.22 -7.11 -6.37
N LYS A 35 -4.80 -5.96 -6.65
CA LYS A 35 -5.61 -5.76 -7.85
C LYS A 35 -5.34 -4.38 -8.43
N GLN A 36 -5.55 -4.23 -9.74
CA GLN A 36 -5.40 -2.95 -10.38
C GLN A 36 -6.56 -2.04 -9.98
N ASP A 37 -6.25 -0.77 -9.72
CA ASP A 37 -7.26 0.24 -9.40
C ASP A 37 -7.83 0.79 -10.71
N LEU A 38 -9.05 0.40 -11.02
CA LEU A 38 -9.75 0.78 -12.25
C LEU A 38 -10.83 1.84 -12.02
N ARG A 39 -10.88 2.44 -10.84
CA ARG A 39 -11.92 3.43 -10.50
C ARG A 39 -11.81 4.69 -11.36
N PHE A 40 -10.60 5.05 -11.76
CA PHE A 40 -10.34 6.24 -12.56
C PHE A 40 -9.34 5.90 -13.66
N GLN A 41 -9.27 6.78 -14.67
CA GLN A 41 -8.28 6.65 -15.73
C GLN A 41 -7.04 7.44 -15.31
N TYR A 42 -6.06 6.74 -14.77
CA TYR A 42 -4.81 7.35 -14.30
C TYR A 42 -3.80 7.45 -15.44
N SER A 43 -2.88 8.39 -15.34
CA SER A 43 -1.79 8.52 -16.30
C SER A 43 -0.85 7.31 -16.28
N GLU A 44 -0.77 6.62 -15.13
CA GLU A 44 -0.05 5.35 -15.01
C GLU A 44 -0.90 4.40 -14.16
N ALA A 45 -0.72 3.10 -14.36
CA ALA A 45 -1.51 2.10 -13.67
C ALA A 45 -1.26 2.17 -12.16
N ARG A 46 -2.33 2.15 -11.38
CA ARG A 46 -2.29 2.09 -9.92
C ARG A 46 -2.80 0.75 -9.44
N TYR A 47 -2.25 0.29 -8.34
CA TYR A 47 -2.60 -0.99 -7.73
C TYR A 47 -3.01 -0.77 -6.29
N GLN A 48 -4.01 -1.53 -5.87
CA GLN A 48 -4.45 -1.60 -4.48
C GLN A 48 -3.99 -2.93 -3.92
N ALA A 49 -3.38 -2.90 -2.74
CA ALA A 49 -2.89 -4.10 -2.10
C ALA A 49 -3.34 -4.15 -0.65
N LEU A 50 -3.76 -5.35 -0.22
CA LEU A 50 -3.99 -5.64 1.18
C LEU A 50 -2.91 -6.64 1.58
N GLY A 51 -2.08 -6.28 2.54
CA GLY A 51 -0.96 -7.12 2.93
C GLY A 51 -0.52 -6.85 4.35
N LEU A 52 0.34 -7.72 4.84
CA LEU A 52 0.79 -7.71 6.23
C LEU A 52 2.11 -6.98 6.40
N ILE A 53 2.22 -6.29 7.52
CA ILE A 53 3.50 -5.94 8.14
C ILE A 53 3.42 -6.54 9.53
N GLY A 54 4.24 -7.55 9.80
CA GLY A 54 4.11 -8.33 11.02
C GLY A 54 2.76 -9.04 11.04
N THR A 55 1.96 -8.79 12.07
CA THR A 55 0.65 -9.44 12.24
C THR A 55 -0.53 -8.55 11.85
N ARG A 56 -0.25 -7.31 11.39
CA ARG A 56 -1.31 -6.36 11.08
C ARG A 56 -1.47 -6.19 9.57
N LEU A 57 -2.72 -6.05 9.14
CA LEU A 57 -3.06 -5.83 7.74
C LEU A 57 -3.10 -4.35 7.42
N TYR A 58 -2.53 -3.98 6.28
CA TYR A 58 -2.49 -2.61 5.77
C TYR A 58 -3.07 -2.55 4.37
N ALA A 59 -3.60 -1.37 4.03
CA ALA A 59 -4.07 -1.05 2.68
C ALA A 59 -3.07 -0.10 2.05
N LEU A 60 -2.53 -0.51 0.91
CA LEU A 60 -1.49 0.21 0.19
C LEU A 60 -1.98 0.50 -1.23
N VAL A 61 -1.78 1.72 -1.69
CA VAL A 61 -1.95 2.05 -3.11
C VAL A 61 -0.60 2.46 -3.64
N PHE A 62 -0.21 1.88 -4.76
CA PHE A 62 1.09 2.15 -5.35
C PHE A 62 1.03 2.09 -6.87
N CYS A 63 2.06 2.64 -7.50
CA CYS A 63 2.32 2.41 -8.91
C CYS A 63 3.74 1.90 -9.06
N LEU A 64 4.05 1.34 -10.24
CA LEU A 64 5.39 0.89 -10.56
C LEU A 64 6.04 1.91 -11.47
N ARG A 65 7.24 2.34 -11.13
CA ARG A 65 7.97 3.36 -11.89
C ARG A 65 9.43 2.97 -11.94
N ASN A 66 9.94 2.68 -13.13
CA ASN A 66 11.34 2.31 -13.34
C ASN A 66 11.78 1.16 -12.44
N GLY A 67 10.90 0.17 -12.25
CA GLY A 67 11.18 -0.98 -11.40
C GLY A 67 11.03 -0.72 -9.90
N ALA A 68 10.64 0.49 -9.52
CA ALA A 68 10.42 0.84 -8.11
C ALA A 68 8.93 0.82 -7.78
N VAL A 69 8.62 0.50 -6.52
CA VAL A 69 7.28 0.66 -5.96
C VAL A 69 7.16 2.09 -5.46
N ARG A 70 6.29 2.86 -6.09
CA ARG A 70 6.03 4.24 -5.65
C ARG A 70 4.75 4.27 -4.83
N VAL A 71 4.88 4.62 -3.56
CA VAL A 71 3.77 4.66 -2.62
C VAL A 71 2.89 5.88 -2.89
N ILE A 72 1.61 5.64 -3.07
CA ILE A 72 0.61 6.70 -3.26
C ILE A 72 -0.17 6.94 -1.98
N SER A 73 -0.57 5.86 -1.30
CA SER A 73 -1.39 5.92 -0.10
C SER A 73 -1.10 4.71 0.76
N PHE A 74 -1.09 4.90 2.08
CA PHE A 74 -0.77 3.82 3.01
C PHE A 74 -1.51 4.05 4.33
N ARG A 75 -2.28 3.05 4.75
CA ARG A 75 -3.06 3.10 5.99
C ARG A 75 -3.33 1.71 6.53
N LYS A 76 -3.78 1.65 7.76
CA LYS A 76 -4.24 0.38 8.33
C LYS A 76 -5.52 -0.06 7.60
N ALA A 77 -5.65 -1.37 7.39
CA ALA A 77 -6.85 -1.92 6.79
C ALA A 77 -8.03 -1.82 7.77
N ASN A 78 -9.22 -1.61 7.22
CA ASN A 78 -10.46 -1.62 8.01
C ASN A 78 -11.01 -3.04 8.12
N SER A 79 -12.09 -3.23 8.90
CA SER A 79 -12.63 -4.56 9.15
C SER A 79 -13.17 -5.24 7.88
N ARG A 80 -13.73 -4.46 6.95
CA ARG A 80 -14.19 -5.01 5.66
C ARG A 80 -13.01 -5.54 4.85
N GLU A 81 -11.92 -4.81 4.82
CA GLU A 81 -10.71 -5.20 4.10
C GLU A 81 -10.05 -6.43 4.70
N ILE A 82 -10.04 -6.53 6.02
CA ILE A 82 -9.54 -7.71 6.70
C ILE A 82 -10.35 -8.94 6.28
N LYS A 83 -11.67 -8.81 6.20
CA LYS A 83 -12.53 -9.90 5.79
C LYS A 83 -12.26 -10.31 4.34
N ILE A 84 -12.11 -9.33 3.45
CA ILE A 84 -11.78 -9.59 2.04
C ILE A 84 -10.46 -10.36 1.94
N TYR A 85 -9.45 -9.91 2.66
CA TYR A 85 -8.13 -10.53 2.65
C TYR A 85 -8.20 -11.98 3.11
N GLU A 86 -8.92 -12.24 4.18
CA GLU A 86 -9.08 -13.59 4.72
C GLU A 86 -9.79 -14.52 3.75
N GLU A 87 -10.75 -14.00 2.99
CA GLU A 87 -11.48 -14.78 1.99
C GLU A 87 -10.63 -15.12 0.76
N LYS A 88 -9.65 -14.27 0.45
CA LYS A 88 -8.79 -14.41 -0.74
C LYS A 88 -7.50 -15.19 -0.50
N ARG A 89 -7.22 -15.54 0.72
CA ARG A 89 -6.00 -16.28 1.06
C ARG A 89 -6.06 -17.72 0.57
#